data_e44b3b1bdfe1fe7d359c15c7b956b316
#
_entry.id   e44b3b1bdfe1fe7d359c15c7b956b316
#
_cell.length_a   1.000
_cell.length_b   1.000
_cell.length_c   1.000
_cell.angle_alpha   90.00
_cell.angle_beta   90.00
_cell.angle_gamma   90.00
#
_symmetry.space_group_name_H-M   'P 1'
#
loop_
_entity.id
_entity.type
_entity.pdbx_description
1 polymer ?
#
loop_
_entity_poly.entity_id
_entity_poly.type
_entity_poly.pdbx_seq_one_letter_code
_entity_poly.pdbx_strand_id
1 'polypeptide(L)'
;TQLVGLLHDGFTWLAVGQVAVAFWFVWFAWGQFTWALNAANTTHRKVQRSTLAAAAVAFTMAVAIPDAFHDRALGFALAYVGVRLMGISIFIVASWHDSSQLKAVLRFASFSLPGLVLVLVGGVLEGDGQYWAWGAAIVIDLVAANLATDAGGFNVDREHFSERHGLFVIIALGESLIIAAAGVSGREWTTSLTLFAIASLAFTFGLWFSYFAIAKDRLDSLFESLDESAVANVARDSFSMLHYPMVLGIIGVGAVIEEGIIHPDEPLHIEARIGLAVGIALFVAGMGIAIKRAGGDWHIYRLIVTAMVAVAIVFIADVNAYVTVLMGLAGLIVIGTIEQLGQSSEEADSDADTVALGS
;
A
#
# COMPACT_ATOMS: atom_id res chain seq x y z
N THR A 1 7.38 5.33 -9.91
CA THR A 1 8.17 6.35 -10.63
C THR A 1 7.68 7.76 -10.31
N GLN A 2 6.40 8.13 -10.60
CA GLN A 2 5.92 9.51 -10.39
C GLN A 2 5.94 9.96 -8.91
N LEU A 3 5.57 9.08 -7.99
CA LEU A 3 5.60 9.38 -6.54
C LEU A 3 7.04 9.49 -6.02
N VAL A 4 7.95 8.64 -6.50
CA VAL A 4 9.38 8.71 -6.17
C VAL A 4 10.00 9.99 -6.72
N GLY A 5 9.50 10.48 -7.87
CA GLY A 5 9.91 11.77 -8.44
C GLY A 5 9.72 12.97 -7.50
N LEU A 6 8.76 12.92 -6.56
CA LEU A 6 8.61 13.96 -5.52
C LEU A 6 9.77 13.98 -4.50
N LEU A 7 10.61 12.93 -4.45
CA LEU A 7 11.78 12.83 -3.59
C LEU A 7 13.09 13.15 -4.33
N HIS A 8 13.01 13.51 -5.61
CA HIS A 8 14.21 13.70 -6.47
C HIS A 8 15.11 14.84 -6.01
N ASP A 9 14.54 15.87 -5.36
CA ASP A 9 15.29 16.99 -4.77
C ASP A 9 15.81 16.69 -3.35
N GLY A 10 15.70 15.43 -2.92
CA GLY A 10 16.16 14.93 -1.62
C GLY A 10 15.03 14.49 -0.68
N PHE A 11 15.41 13.63 0.28
CA PHE A 11 14.52 13.11 1.32
C PHE A 11 14.26 14.16 2.40
N THR A 12 13.44 15.19 2.10
CA THR A 12 12.96 16.12 3.12
C THR A 12 11.66 15.63 3.76
N TRP A 13 11.39 16.00 5.01
CA TRP A 13 10.13 15.66 5.67
C TRP A 13 8.91 16.19 4.93
N LEU A 14 9.05 17.34 4.26
CA LEU A 14 8.00 17.90 3.39
C LEU A 14 7.75 17.00 2.19
N ALA A 15 8.78 16.60 1.47
CA ALA A 15 8.67 15.71 0.30
C ALA A 15 8.07 14.34 0.68
N VAL A 16 8.49 13.77 1.81
CA VAL A 16 7.89 12.53 2.34
C VAL A 16 6.40 12.71 2.65
N GLY A 17 6.02 13.85 3.26
CA GLY A 17 4.62 14.20 3.48
C GLY A 17 3.83 14.36 2.19
N GLN A 18 4.40 14.99 1.17
CA GLN A 18 3.81 15.14 -0.16
C GLN A 18 3.59 13.78 -0.85
N VAL A 19 4.57 12.88 -0.78
CA VAL A 19 4.43 11.50 -1.28
C VAL A 19 3.28 10.78 -0.58
N ALA A 20 3.21 10.86 0.74
CA ALA A 20 2.15 10.21 1.50
C ALA A 20 0.76 10.77 1.12
N VAL A 21 0.60 12.09 1.02
CA VAL A 21 -0.66 12.73 0.62
C VAL A 21 -1.04 12.39 -0.83
N ALA A 22 -0.11 12.50 -1.77
CA ALA A 22 -0.37 12.17 -3.17
C ALA A 22 -0.71 10.69 -3.34
N PHE A 23 0.03 9.80 -2.65
CA PHE A 23 -0.27 8.37 -2.66
C PHE A 23 -1.60 8.04 -2.01
N TRP A 24 -2.03 8.78 -0.94
CA TRP A 24 -3.37 8.59 -0.37
C TRP A 24 -4.46 8.77 -1.43
N PHE A 25 -4.41 9.82 -2.21
CA PHE A 25 -5.41 10.07 -3.25
C PHE A 25 -5.40 8.98 -4.34
N VAL A 26 -4.23 8.51 -4.76
CA VAL A 26 -4.10 7.38 -5.69
C VAL A 26 -4.71 6.13 -5.08
N TRP A 27 -4.32 5.79 -3.87
CA TRP A 27 -4.76 4.61 -3.13
C TRP A 27 -6.27 4.61 -2.88
N PHE A 28 -6.80 5.74 -2.40
CA PHE A 28 -8.21 5.83 -2.05
C PHE A 28 -9.12 5.82 -3.29
N ALA A 29 -8.69 6.42 -4.39
CA ALA A 29 -9.37 6.31 -5.68
C ALA A 29 -9.37 4.85 -6.18
N TRP A 30 -8.21 4.17 -6.15
CA TRP A 30 -8.10 2.77 -6.53
C TRP A 30 -8.93 1.87 -5.61
N GLY A 31 -8.85 2.06 -4.30
CA GLY A 31 -9.62 1.32 -3.31
C GLY A 31 -11.13 1.42 -3.57
N GLN A 32 -11.63 2.62 -3.87
CA GLN A 32 -13.03 2.80 -4.25
C GLN A 32 -13.42 1.97 -5.47
N PHE A 33 -12.56 1.88 -6.50
CA PHE A 33 -12.81 1.00 -7.65
C PHE A 33 -12.79 -0.48 -7.25
N THR A 34 -11.92 -0.88 -6.33
CA THR A 34 -11.90 -2.25 -5.79
C THR A 34 -13.25 -2.60 -5.16
N TRP A 35 -13.83 -1.72 -4.34
CA TRP A 35 -15.16 -1.90 -3.76
C TRP A 35 -16.27 -1.89 -4.83
N ALA A 36 -16.23 -0.95 -5.76
CA ALA A 36 -17.24 -0.82 -6.80
C ALA A 36 -17.26 -2.02 -7.77
N LEU A 37 -16.09 -2.50 -8.17
CA LEU A 37 -15.96 -3.63 -9.09
C LEU A 37 -16.15 -4.98 -8.39
N ASN A 38 -16.03 -5.05 -7.07
CA ASN A 38 -16.41 -6.21 -6.29
C ASN A 38 -17.94 -6.44 -6.33
N ALA A 39 -18.72 -5.35 -6.36
CA ALA A 39 -20.17 -5.38 -6.50
C ALA A 39 -20.65 -5.50 -7.97
N ALA A 40 -19.82 -5.17 -8.95
CA ALA A 40 -20.21 -5.06 -10.35
C ALA A 40 -19.95 -6.34 -11.14
N ASN A 41 -20.83 -6.63 -12.09
CA ASN A 41 -20.53 -7.65 -13.11
C ASN A 41 -19.46 -7.10 -14.09
N THR A 42 -18.21 -7.48 -13.87
CA THR A 42 -17.04 -7.02 -14.63
C THR A 42 -17.00 -7.52 -16.08
N THR A 43 -17.83 -8.51 -16.47
CA THR A 43 -17.96 -8.98 -17.86
C THR A 43 -18.88 -8.08 -18.68
N HIS A 44 -19.65 -7.21 -18.02
CA HIS A 44 -20.59 -6.35 -18.71
C HIS A 44 -19.88 -5.20 -19.44
N ARG A 45 -20.13 -5.05 -20.76
CA ARG A 45 -19.45 -4.06 -21.62
C ARG A 45 -19.52 -2.60 -21.12
N LYS A 46 -20.61 -2.19 -20.46
CA LYS A 46 -20.71 -0.82 -19.91
C LYS A 46 -19.75 -0.63 -18.76
N VAL A 47 -19.62 -1.61 -17.84
CA VAL A 47 -18.66 -1.57 -16.73
C VAL A 47 -17.25 -1.50 -17.28
N GLN A 48 -16.88 -2.36 -18.24
CA GLN A 48 -15.57 -2.36 -18.87
C GLN A 48 -15.22 -1.00 -19.50
N ARG A 49 -16.15 -0.41 -20.27
CA ARG A 49 -15.93 0.90 -20.91
C ARG A 49 -15.79 2.02 -19.89
N SER A 50 -16.61 2.02 -18.83
CA SER A 50 -16.51 3.03 -17.75
C SER A 50 -15.22 2.90 -16.98
N THR A 51 -14.76 1.68 -16.69
CA THR A 51 -13.46 1.43 -16.04
C THR A 51 -12.29 1.88 -16.93
N LEU A 52 -12.36 1.61 -18.24
CA LEU A 52 -11.33 2.07 -19.18
C LEU A 52 -11.30 3.60 -19.29
N ALA A 53 -12.45 4.26 -19.29
CA ALA A 53 -12.53 5.72 -19.27
C ALA A 53 -11.95 6.29 -17.96
N ALA A 54 -12.25 5.67 -16.81
CA ALA A 54 -11.68 6.06 -15.54
C ALA A 54 -10.15 5.86 -15.51
N ALA A 55 -9.63 4.80 -16.12
CA ALA A 55 -8.20 4.59 -16.26
C ALA A 55 -7.51 5.69 -17.08
N ALA A 56 -8.17 6.20 -18.14
CA ALA A 56 -7.66 7.33 -18.91
C ALA A 56 -7.60 8.63 -18.07
N VAL A 57 -8.61 8.89 -17.23
CA VAL A 57 -8.58 10.02 -16.31
C VAL A 57 -7.54 9.81 -15.21
N ALA A 58 -7.39 8.59 -14.67
CA ALA A 58 -6.35 8.27 -13.71
C ALA A 58 -4.93 8.43 -14.29
N PHE A 59 -4.75 8.18 -15.59
CA PHE A 59 -3.49 8.48 -16.27
C PHE A 59 -3.17 9.98 -16.23
N THR A 60 -4.15 10.87 -16.49
CA THR A 60 -3.93 12.33 -16.37
C THR A 60 -3.59 12.74 -14.94
N MET A 61 -4.22 12.10 -13.94
CA MET A 61 -3.88 12.29 -12.53
C MET A 61 -2.43 11.88 -12.25
N ALA A 62 -1.99 10.72 -12.75
CA ALA A 62 -0.62 10.24 -12.57
C ALA A 62 0.42 11.18 -13.19
N VAL A 63 0.15 11.73 -14.39
CA VAL A 63 1.03 12.72 -15.04
C VAL A 63 1.13 14.03 -14.26
N ALA A 64 0.11 14.35 -13.45
CA ALA A 64 0.12 15.57 -12.66
C ALA A 64 0.83 15.42 -11.29
N ILE A 65 1.12 14.19 -10.82
CA ILE A 65 1.71 13.94 -9.50
C ILE A 65 2.99 14.73 -9.22
N PRO A 66 4.02 14.78 -10.11
CA PRO A 66 5.26 15.48 -9.79
C PRO A 66 5.09 16.95 -9.44
N ASP A 67 4.09 17.61 -10.05
CA ASP A 67 3.79 19.02 -9.85
C ASP A 67 2.46 19.23 -9.09
N ALA A 68 1.97 18.20 -8.40
CA ALA A 68 0.66 18.25 -7.73
C ALA A 68 0.62 19.27 -6.57
N PHE A 69 1.77 19.63 -6.02
CA PHE A 69 1.89 20.65 -4.97
C PHE A 69 2.32 22.02 -5.50
N HIS A 70 2.35 22.17 -6.84
CA HIS A 70 2.76 23.37 -7.57
C HIS A 70 1.80 23.64 -8.73
N ASP A 71 2.32 23.85 -9.93
CA ASP A 71 1.60 24.30 -11.12
C ASP A 71 0.47 23.36 -11.58
N ARG A 72 0.50 22.08 -11.21
CA ARG A 72 -0.50 21.08 -11.62
C ARG A 72 -1.51 20.71 -10.53
N ALA A 73 -1.54 21.44 -9.42
CA ALA A 73 -2.43 21.15 -8.29
C ALA A 73 -3.91 21.04 -8.70
N LEU A 74 -4.43 22.02 -9.45
CA LEU A 74 -5.81 21.98 -9.93
C LEU A 74 -6.05 20.84 -10.93
N GLY A 75 -5.09 20.57 -11.82
CA GLY A 75 -5.18 19.45 -12.77
C GLY A 75 -5.25 18.09 -12.07
N PHE A 76 -4.42 17.90 -11.05
CA PHE A 76 -4.45 16.71 -10.20
C PHE A 76 -5.78 16.57 -9.46
N ALA A 77 -6.27 17.66 -8.84
CA ALA A 77 -7.52 17.68 -8.10
C ALA A 77 -8.73 17.36 -8.99
N LEU A 78 -8.81 17.96 -10.18
CA LEU A 78 -9.88 17.70 -11.15
C LEU A 78 -9.88 16.25 -11.63
N ALA A 79 -8.70 15.71 -11.95
CA ALA A 79 -8.55 14.31 -12.37
C ALA A 79 -8.95 13.35 -11.24
N TYR A 80 -8.49 13.58 -10.00
CA TYR A 80 -8.89 12.79 -8.83
C TYR A 80 -10.41 12.79 -8.63
N VAL A 81 -11.03 13.97 -8.59
CA VAL A 81 -12.49 14.10 -8.42
C VAL A 81 -13.23 13.40 -9.55
N GLY A 82 -12.75 13.53 -10.80
CA GLY A 82 -13.29 12.82 -11.94
C GLY A 82 -13.28 11.30 -11.76
N VAL A 83 -12.13 10.73 -11.39
CA VAL A 83 -11.99 9.29 -11.10
C VAL A 83 -12.93 8.86 -9.98
N ARG A 84 -13.00 9.62 -8.88
CA ARG A 84 -13.85 9.33 -7.73
C ARG A 84 -15.34 9.33 -8.09
N LEU A 85 -15.80 10.35 -8.83
CA LEU A 85 -17.20 10.42 -9.28
C LEU A 85 -17.56 9.28 -10.24
N MET A 86 -16.66 8.88 -11.14
CA MET A 86 -16.86 7.71 -11.99
C MET A 86 -16.97 6.42 -11.18
N GLY A 87 -16.10 6.22 -10.19
CA GLY A 87 -16.15 5.06 -9.30
C GLY A 87 -17.44 5.02 -8.47
N ILE A 88 -17.86 6.15 -7.87
CA ILE A 88 -19.16 6.27 -7.17
C ILE A 88 -20.32 5.91 -8.11
N SER A 89 -20.31 6.41 -9.34
CA SER A 89 -21.36 6.14 -10.33
C SER A 89 -21.45 4.65 -10.69
N ILE A 90 -20.30 3.99 -10.91
CA ILE A 90 -20.23 2.54 -11.16
C ILE A 90 -20.80 1.78 -9.96
N PHE A 91 -20.42 2.18 -8.74
CA PHE A 91 -20.86 1.51 -7.51
C PHE A 91 -22.37 1.64 -7.29
N ILE A 92 -22.95 2.84 -7.51
CA ILE A 92 -24.40 3.07 -7.43
C ILE A 92 -25.15 2.19 -8.47
N VAL A 93 -24.67 2.15 -9.72
CA VAL A 93 -25.29 1.35 -10.77
C VAL A 93 -25.19 -0.15 -10.48
N ALA A 94 -24.04 -0.61 -9.98
CA ALA A 94 -23.83 -2.00 -9.61
C ALA A 94 -24.76 -2.44 -8.46
N SER A 95 -25.03 -1.54 -7.53
CA SER A 95 -25.85 -1.79 -6.33
C SER A 95 -27.36 -1.57 -6.56
N TRP A 96 -27.79 -1.17 -7.77
CA TRP A 96 -29.18 -0.73 -8.03
C TRP A 96 -30.25 -1.74 -7.66
N HIS A 97 -29.96 -3.03 -7.76
CA HIS A 97 -30.91 -4.12 -7.48
C HIS A 97 -30.80 -4.68 -6.04
N ASP A 98 -29.83 -4.21 -5.25
CA ASP A 98 -29.70 -4.52 -3.83
C ASP A 98 -29.94 -3.27 -2.99
N SER A 99 -31.12 -3.19 -2.37
CA SER A 99 -31.53 -2.00 -1.61
C SER A 99 -30.67 -1.75 -0.36
N SER A 100 -30.07 -2.79 0.21
CA SER A 100 -29.16 -2.67 1.38
C SER A 100 -27.85 -2.07 0.94
N GLN A 101 -27.25 -2.65 -0.08
CA GLN A 101 -25.98 -2.20 -0.64
C GLN A 101 -26.10 -0.79 -1.24
N LEU A 102 -27.18 -0.50 -1.95
CA LEU A 102 -27.42 0.83 -2.50
C LEU A 102 -27.49 1.91 -1.40
N LYS A 103 -28.15 1.62 -0.28
CA LYS A 103 -28.18 2.55 0.88
C LYS A 103 -26.79 2.77 1.46
N ALA A 104 -25.97 1.74 1.58
CA ALA A 104 -24.59 1.83 2.05
C ALA A 104 -23.72 2.70 1.11
N VAL A 105 -23.84 2.45 -0.20
CA VAL A 105 -23.11 3.22 -1.24
C VAL A 105 -23.54 4.67 -1.28
N LEU A 106 -24.85 4.97 -1.19
CA LEU A 106 -25.34 6.35 -1.16
C LEU A 106 -24.89 7.08 0.11
N ARG A 107 -24.82 6.39 1.26
CA ARG A 107 -24.26 6.92 2.49
C ARG A 107 -22.79 7.25 2.33
N PHE A 108 -21.99 6.32 1.82
CA PHE A 108 -20.57 6.55 1.52
C PHE A 108 -20.39 7.74 0.57
N ALA A 109 -21.14 7.80 -0.51
CA ALA A 109 -21.10 8.89 -1.47
C ALA A 109 -21.41 10.25 -0.82
N SER A 110 -22.47 10.33 -0.01
CA SER A 110 -22.87 11.57 0.65
C SER A 110 -21.82 12.08 1.64
N PHE A 111 -21.18 11.19 2.41
CA PHE A 111 -20.10 11.57 3.32
C PHE A 111 -18.80 11.91 2.60
N SER A 112 -18.53 11.33 1.41
CA SER A 112 -17.34 11.63 0.62
C SER A 112 -17.42 12.98 -0.12
N LEU A 113 -18.62 13.49 -0.45
CA LEU A 113 -18.77 14.73 -1.24
C LEU A 113 -18.04 15.94 -0.65
N PRO A 114 -18.11 16.25 0.67
CA PRO A 114 -17.35 17.36 1.26
C PRO A 114 -15.84 17.21 1.06
N GLY A 115 -15.31 15.97 1.15
CA GLY A 115 -13.90 15.69 0.89
C GLY A 115 -13.51 16.01 -0.56
N LEU A 116 -14.35 15.63 -1.54
CA LEU A 116 -14.11 15.96 -2.95
C LEU A 116 -14.10 17.47 -3.20
N VAL A 117 -14.97 18.23 -2.53
CA VAL A 117 -14.97 19.70 -2.59
C VAL A 117 -13.66 20.26 -2.02
N LEU A 118 -13.20 19.73 -0.87
CA LEU A 118 -11.93 20.17 -0.27
C LEU A 118 -10.72 19.85 -1.14
N VAL A 119 -10.74 18.74 -1.87
CA VAL A 119 -9.66 18.44 -2.84
C VAL A 119 -9.61 19.49 -3.95
N LEU A 120 -10.77 19.92 -4.50
CA LEU A 120 -10.83 21.01 -5.47
C LEU A 120 -10.38 22.36 -4.88
N VAL A 121 -10.81 22.66 -3.66
CA VAL A 121 -10.38 23.86 -2.95
C VAL A 121 -8.86 23.86 -2.78
N GLY A 122 -8.27 22.76 -2.32
CA GLY A 122 -6.82 22.63 -2.18
C GLY A 122 -6.08 22.70 -3.53
N GLY A 123 -6.71 22.27 -4.63
CA GLY A 123 -6.17 22.42 -5.98
C GLY A 123 -6.13 23.86 -6.50
N VAL A 124 -6.88 24.78 -5.87
CA VAL A 124 -6.87 26.23 -6.20
C VAL A 124 -6.02 27.03 -5.21
N LEU A 125 -5.89 26.53 -3.98
CA LEU A 125 -5.08 27.16 -2.95
C LEU A 125 -3.60 26.82 -3.16
N GLU A 126 -2.73 27.75 -2.72
CA GLU A 126 -1.28 27.56 -2.73
C GLU A 126 -0.74 27.42 -1.30
N GLY A 127 0.45 26.83 -1.17
CA GLY A 127 1.18 26.72 0.09
C GLY A 127 0.39 25.99 1.18
N ASP A 128 0.40 26.54 2.40
CA ASP A 128 -0.23 25.92 3.57
C ASP A 128 -1.72 25.65 3.39
N GLY A 129 -2.43 26.50 2.62
CA GLY A 129 -3.85 26.34 2.34
C GLY A 129 -4.17 25.03 1.62
N GLN A 130 -3.34 24.62 0.68
CA GLN A 130 -3.46 23.34 -0.03
C GLN A 130 -3.30 22.16 0.92
N TYR A 131 -2.25 22.18 1.77
CA TYR A 131 -2.00 21.09 2.73
C TYR A 131 -3.13 20.91 3.73
N TRP A 132 -3.68 22.00 4.26
CA TRP A 132 -4.81 21.94 5.18
C TRP A 132 -6.08 21.42 4.50
N ALA A 133 -6.38 21.86 3.29
CA ALA A 133 -7.55 21.42 2.55
C ALA A 133 -7.45 19.91 2.19
N TRP A 134 -6.29 19.47 1.70
CA TRP A 134 -6.08 18.06 1.34
C TRP A 134 -5.99 17.17 2.58
N GLY A 135 -5.37 17.64 3.66
CA GLY A 135 -5.37 16.92 4.94
C GLY A 135 -6.79 16.73 5.50
N ALA A 136 -7.61 17.77 5.45
CA ALA A 136 -9.02 17.68 5.85
C ALA A 136 -9.82 16.73 4.93
N ALA A 137 -9.54 16.71 3.62
CA ALA A 137 -10.17 15.77 2.69
C ALA A 137 -9.84 14.32 3.04
N ILE A 138 -8.59 14.03 3.41
CA ILE A 138 -8.15 12.70 3.88
C ILE A 138 -8.93 12.28 5.14
N VAL A 139 -9.06 13.18 6.11
CA VAL A 139 -9.85 12.91 7.33
C VAL A 139 -11.31 12.60 6.99
N ILE A 140 -11.91 13.35 6.07
CA ILE A 140 -13.28 13.10 5.60
C ILE A 140 -13.39 11.75 4.90
N ASP A 141 -12.43 11.38 4.06
CA ASP A 141 -12.41 10.06 3.40
C ASP A 141 -12.37 8.92 4.43
N LEU A 142 -11.55 9.04 5.47
CA LEU A 142 -11.48 8.07 6.57
C LEU A 142 -12.81 7.99 7.33
N VAL A 143 -13.40 9.12 7.67
CA VAL A 143 -14.70 9.18 8.36
C VAL A 143 -15.81 8.58 7.48
N ALA A 144 -15.84 8.91 6.20
CA ALA A 144 -16.83 8.41 5.26
C ALA A 144 -16.74 6.87 5.12
N ALA A 145 -15.53 6.31 5.02
CA ALA A 145 -15.32 4.89 4.94
C ALA A 145 -15.80 4.18 6.22
N ASN A 146 -15.45 4.71 7.40
CA ASN A 146 -15.86 4.12 8.68
C ASN A 146 -17.39 4.18 8.86
N LEU A 147 -18.00 5.35 8.76
CA LEU A 147 -19.44 5.51 8.96
C LEU A 147 -20.29 4.71 7.95
N ALA A 148 -19.78 4.53 6.73
CA ALA A 148 -20.49 3.75 5.72
C ALA A 148 -20.45 2.25 6.02
N THR A 149 -19.30 1.69 6.38
CA THR A 149 -19.14 0.26 6.65
C THR A 149 -19.74 -0.16 7.99
N ASP A 150 -19.58 0.64 9.05
CA ASP A 150 -20.14 0.35 10.38
C ASP A 150 -21.68 0.27 10.37
N ALA A 151 -22.31 1.00 9.45
CA ALA A 151 -23.76 0.92 9.29
C ALA A 151 -24.23 -0.31 8.47
N GLY A 152 -23.30 -1.13 8.00
CA GLY A 152 -23.57 -2.37 7.27
C GLY A 152 -24.13 -2.19 5.86
N GLY A 153 -24.40 -3.31 5.21
CA GLY A 153 -25.05 -3.36 3.91
C GLY A 153 -24.10 -3.54 2.72
N PHE A 154 -22.78 -3.59 2.94
CA PHE A 154 -21.83 -3.97 1.88
C PHE A 154 -21.73 -5.50 1.77
N ASN A 155 -21.84 -5.98 0.54
CA ASN A 155 -21.55 -7.36 0.18
C ASN A 155 -20.15 -7.41 -0.44
N VAL A 156 -19.27 -8.26 0.09
CA VAL A 156 -17.88 -8.37 -0.32
C VAL A 156 -17.57 -9.80 -0.74
N ASP A 157 -17.20 -9.98 -2.00
CA ASP A 157 -16.56 -11.20 -2.47
C ASP A 157 -15.12 -11.22 -1.96
N ARG A 158 -14.86 -12.12 -0.99
CA ARG A 158 -13.63 -12.15 -0.19
C ARG A 158 -12.41 -12.47 -1.02
N GLU A 159 -12.50 -13.48 -1.89
CA GLU A 159 -11.42 -13.94 -2.76
C GLU A 159 -11.01 -12.81 -3.73
N HIS A 160 -11.96 -12.29 -4.50
CA HIS A 160 -11.67 -11.22 -5.45
C HIS A 160 -11.20 -9.93 -4.79
N PHE A 161 -11.65 -9.64 -3.57
CA PHE A 161 -11.22 -8.46 -2.83
C PHE A 161 -9.77 -8.56 -2.40
N SER A 162 -9.38 -9.71 -1.82
CA SER A 162 -8.00 -10.00 -1.39
C SER A 162 -7.05 -10.05 -2.59
N GLU A 163 -7.41 -10.76 -3.67
CA GLU A 163 -6.60 -10.84 -4.87
C GLU A 163 -6.20 -9.46 -5.43
N ARG A 164 -7.15 -8.52 -5.48
CA ARG A 164 -6.87 -7.16 -5.99
C ARG A 164 -5.83 -6.43 -5.15
N HIS A 165 -5.90 -6.56 -3.82
CA HIS A 165 -4.89 -5.95 -2.94
C HIS A 165 -3.52 -6.59 -3.14
N GLY A 166 -3.45 -7.92 -3.28
CA GLY A 166 -2.23 -8.63 -3.63
C GLY A 166 -1.65 -8.19 -4.98
N LEU A 167 -2.50 -8.01 -6.00
CA LEU A 167 -2.06 -7.49 -7.30
C LEU A 167 -1.49 -6.09 -7.21
N PHE A 168 -2.03 -5.22 -6.36
CA PHE A 168 -1.45 -3.89 -6.16
C PHE A 168 -0.06 -3.96 -5.49
N VAL A 169 0.13 -4.86 -4.53
CA VAL A 169 1.44 -5.11 -3.92
C VAL A 169 2.46 -5.59 -4.97
N ILE A 170 2.07 -6.51 -5.88
CA ILE A 170 2.93 -6.94 -6.99
C ILE A 170 3.32 -5.75 -7.88
N ILE A 171 2.37 -4.88 -8.21
CA ILE A 171 2.64 -3.68 -9.03
C ILE A 171 3.64 -2.76 -8.31
N ALA A 172 3.46 -2.53 -7.00
CA ALA A 172 4.36 -1.67 -6.23
C ALA A 172 5.78 -2.26 -6.13
N LEU A 173 5.92 -3.57 -5.93
CA LEU A 173 7.21 -4.26 -5.94
C LEU A 173 7.85 -4.24 -7.34
N GLY A 174 7.05 -4.45 -8.38
CA GLY A 174 7.49 -4.36 -9.77
C GLY A 174 8.01 -2.97 -10.13
N GLU A 175 7.39 -1.92 -9.60
CA GLU A 175 7.85 -0.54 -9.76
C GLU A 175 9.26 -0.33 -9.17
N SER A 176 9.55 -0.88 -7.99
CA SER A 176 10.90 -0.83 -7.40
C SER A 176 11.95 -1.51 -8.29
N LEU A 177 11.58 -2.62 -8.95
CA LEU A 177 12.46 -3.29 -9.91
C LEU A 177 12.67 -2.48 -11.19
N ILE A 178 11.63 -1.80 -11.69
CA ILE A 178 11.73 -0.93 -12.87
C ILE A 178 12.66 0.26 -12.57
N ILE A 179 12.54 0.87 -11.39
CA ILE A 179 13.41 1.95 -10.92
C ILE A 179 14.86 1.45 -10.88
N ALA A 180 15.10 0.28 -10.28
CA ALA A 180 16.42 -0.32 -10.20
C ALA A 180 17.01 -0.58 -11.61
N ALA A 181 16.23 -1.19 -12.51
CA ALA A 181 16.68 -1.50 -13.87
C ALA A 181 16.97 -0.22 -14.69
N ALA A 182 16.12 0.81 -14.59
CA ALA A 182 16.30 2.08 -15.26
C ALA A 182 17.56 2.79 -14.75
N GLY A 183 17.80 2.79 -13.44
CA GLY A 183 18.97 3.43 -12.83
C GLY A 183 20.30 2.76 -13.19
N VAL A 184 20.31 1.45 -13.41
CA VAL A 184 21.52 0.68 -13.85
C VAL A 184 21.76 0.81 -15.36
N SER A 185 20.69 1.05 -16.15
CA SER A 185 20.77 1.11 -17.60
C SER A 185 21.64 2.27 -18.07
N GLY A 186 22.62 1.96 -18.94
CA GLY A 186 23.52 2.96 -19.51
C GLY A 186 24.68 3.40 -18.62
N ARG A 187 24.85 2.82 -17.43
CA ARG A 187 26.00 3.06 -16.53
C ARG A 187 27.09 2.02 -16.74
N GLU A 188 28.32 2.39 -16.39
CA GLU A 188 29.43 1.42 -16.27
C GLU A 188 29.16 0.49 -15.09
N TRP A 189 29.29 -0.81 -15.31
CA TRP A 189 29.11 -1.83 -14.29
C TRP A 189 30.32 -1.90 -13.37
N THR A 190 30.28 -1.13 -12.29
CA THR A 190 31.24 -1.26 -11.19
C THR A 190 30.86 -2.40 -10.25
N THR A 191 31.81 -2.84 -9.42
CA THR A 191 31.53 -3.87 -8.41
C THR A 191 30.45 -3.40 -7.44
N SER A 192 30.51 -2.16 -6.95
CA SER A 192 29.55 -1.59 -6.02
C SER A 192 28.16 -1.50 -6.63
N LEU A 193 28.04 -1.02 -7.87
CA LEU A 193 26.74 -0.96 -8.58
C LEU A 193 26.15 -2.36 -8.75
N THR A 194 26.97 -3.34 -9.11
CA THR A 194 26.53 -4.73 -9.29
C THR A 194 26.04 -5.30 -7.95
N LEU A 195 26.80 -5.13 -6.86
CA LEU A 195 26.40 -5.60 -5.52
C LEU A 195 25.14 -4.90 -5.03
N PHE A 196 25.02 -3.60 -5.26
CA PHE A 196 23.82 -2.85 -4.89
C PHE A 196 22.58 -3.31 -5.68
N ALA A 197 22.70 -3.53 -6.98
CA ALA A 197 21.61 -4.03 -7.81
C ALA A 197 21.16 -5.43 -7.36
N ILE A 198 22.10 -6.33 -7.07
CA ILE A 198 21.79 -7.67 -6.54
C ILE A 198 21.13 -7.58 -5.16
N ALA A 199 21.65 -6.75 -4.26
CA ALA A 199 21.07 -6.56 -2.93
C ALA A 199 19.63 -5.99 -3.01
N SER A 200 19.39 -5.03 -3.89
CA SER A 200 18.06 -4.42 -4.12
C SER A 200 17.07 -5.44 -4.70
N LEU A 201 17.50 -6.26 -5.65
CA LEU A 201 16.70 -7.35 -6.20
C LEU A 201 16.36 -8.39 -5.11
N ALA A 202 17.35 -8.83 -4.34
CA ALA A 202 17.15 -9.79 -3.26
C ALA A 202 16.23 -9.23 -2.16
N PHE A 203 16.36 -7.95 -1.83
CA PHE A 203 15.48 -7.28 -0.86
C PHE A 203 14.04 -7.20 -1.37
N THR A 204 13.83 -6.84 -2.63
CA THR A 204 12.49 -6.81 -3.24
C THR A 204 11.86 -8.21 -3.24
N PHE A 205 12.63 -9.26 -3.51
CA PHE A 205 12.16 -10.64 -3.36
C PHE A 205 11.88 -11.01 -1.89
N GLY A 206 12.65 -10.49 -0.95
CA GLY A 206 12.38 -10.65 0.49
C GLY A 206 11.04 -10.04 0.89
N LEU A 207 10.71 -8.84 0.41
CA LEU A 207 9.38 -8.23 0.60
C LEU A 207 8.27 -9.05 -0.05
N TRP A 208 8.48 -9.51 -1.28
CA TRP A 208 7.54 -10.37 -1.99
C TRP A 208 7.27 -11.67 -1.21
N PHE A 209 8.31 -12.35 -0.76
CA PHE A 209 8.21 -13.58 0.00
C PHE A 209 7.49 -13.37 1.33
N SER A 210 7.85 -12.31 2.07
CA SER A 210 7.20 -11.98 3.34
C SER A 210 5.70 -11.70 3.19
N TYR A 211 5.28 -11.12 2.07
CA TYR A 211 3.88 -10.86 1.81
C TYR A 211 3.16 -12.10 1.27
N PHE A 212 3.62 -12.67 0.13
CA PHE A 212 2.88 -13.71 -0.59
C PHE A 212 3.00 -15.10 0.02
N ALA A 213 4.20 -15.47 0.49
CA ALA A 213 4.43 -16.81 1.01
C ALA A 213 4.05 -16.98 2.50
N ILE A 214 3.81 -15.87 3.21
CA ILE A 214 3.58 -15.92 4.66
C ILE A 214 2.31 -15.16 5.05
N ALA A 215 2.28 -13.84 4.81
CA ALA A 215 1.26 -12.98 5.38
C ALA A 215 -0.09 -13.08 4.65
N LYS A 216 -0.05 -13.15 3.31
CA LYS A 216 -1.27 -13.16 2.48
C LYS A 216 -2.10 -14.41 2.72
N ASP A 217 -1.51 -15.59 2.66
CA ASP A 217 -2.24 -16.85 2.85
C ASP A 217 -2.92 -16.91 4.22
N ARG A 218 -2.22 -16.41 5.26
CA ARG A 218 -2.78 -16.32 6.61
C ARG A 218 -3.93 -15.30 6.68
N LEU A 219 -3.76 -14.12 6.08
CA LEU A 219 -4.79 -13.10 6.06
C LEU A 219 -6.04 -13.57 5.29
N ASP A 220 -5.85 -14.25 4.16
CA ASP A 220 -6.93 -14.79 3.34
C ASP A 220 -7.71 -15.87 4.11
N SER A 221 -7.02 -16.81 4.76
CA SER A 221 -7.66 -17.85 5.58
C SER A 221 -8.49 -17.26 6.72
N LEU A 222 -7.97 -16.23 7.40
CA LEU A 222 -8.73 -15.52 8.44
C LEU A 222 -9.92 -14.78 7.85
N PHE A 223 -9.75 -14.11 6.72
CA PHE A 223 -10.82 -13.36 6.06
C PHE A 223 -11.95 -14.27 5.58
N GLU A 224 -11.64 -15.46 5.05
CA GLU A 224 -12.59 -16.48 4.66
C GLU A 224 -13.40 -17.02 5.84
N SER A 225 -12.79 -17.14 7.02
CA SER A 225 -13.41 -17.69 8.23
C SER A 225 -14.33 -16.71 8.96
N LEU A 226 -14.40 -15.44 8.57
CA LEU A 226 -15.20 -14.42 9.25
C LEU A 226 -16.71 -14.62 9.09
N ASP A 227 -17.45 -14.25 10.14
CA ASP A 227 -18.90 -14.05 10.05
C ASP A 227 -19.24 -12.92 9.06
N GLU A 228 -20.36 -13.05 8.32
CA GLU A 228 -20.79 -12.06 7.33
C GLU A 228 -20.91 -10.63 7.86
N SER A 229 -21.27 -10.47 9.13
CA SER A 229 -21.37 -9.16 9.79
C SER A 229 -20.04 -8.45 9.99
N ALA A 230 -18.91 -9.18 10.01
CA ALA A 230 -17.57 -8.66 10.22
C ALA A 230 -16.81 -8.36 8.90
N VAL A 231 -17.21 -9.03 7.80
CA VAL A 231 -16.47 -9.02 6.52
C VAL A 231 -16.20 -7.61 6.01
N ALA A 232 -17.22 -6.75 5.92
CA ALA A 232 -17.07 -5.40 5.39
C ALA A 232 -16.10 -4.54 6.22
N ASN A 233 -16.15 -4.67 7.56
CA ASN A 233 -15.26 -3.94 8.45
C ASN A 233 -13.81 -4.42 8.35
N VAL A 234 -13.59 -5.74 8.26
CA VAL A 234 -12.24 -6.30 8.08
C VAL A 234 -11.71 -6.00 6.67
N ALA A 235 -12.54 -6.05 5.62
CA ALA A 235 -12.18 -5.63 4.27
C ALA A 235 -11.70 -4.18 4.24
N ARG A 236 -12.41 -3.27 4.92
CA ARG A 236 -11.98 -1.88 5.07
C ARG A 236 -10.67 -1.78 5.82
N ASP A 237 -10.61 -2.36 7.04
CA ASP A 237 -9.50 -2.13 7.97
C ASP A 237 -8.23 -2.86 7.51
N SER A 238 -8.32 -4.18 7.29
CA SER A 238 -7.14 -4.99 6.99
C SER A 238 -6.64 -4.79 5.55
N PHE A 239 -7.54 -4.64 4.58
CA PHE A 239 -7.14 -4.49 3.20
C PHE A 239 -7.08 -3.02 2.76
N SER A 240 -8.18 -2.24 2.85
CA SER A 240 -8.18 -0.89 2.30
C SER A 240 -7.36 0.10 3.12
N MET A 241 -7.31 -0.02 4.47
CA MET A 241 -6.58 0.94 5.31
C MET A 241 -5.15 0.49 5.62
N LEU A 242 -4.94 -0.77 6.01
CA LEU A 242 -3.62 -1.23 6.44
C LEU A 242 -2.68 -1.60 5.29
N HIS A 243 -3.18 -1.89 4.09
CA HIS A 243 -2.32 -2.02 2.91
C HIS A 243 -1.76 -0.68 2.42
N TYR A 244 -2.41 0.45 2.71
CA TYR A 244 -1.88 1.78 2.39
C TYR A 244 -0.48 2.01 2.98
N PRO A 245 -0.25 1.91 4.32
CA PRO A 245 1.09 2.07 4.87
C PRO A 245 2.07 1.00 4.37
N MET A 246 1.62 -0.24 4.11
CA MET A 246 2.47 -1.29 3.56
C MET A 246 3.03 -0.89 2.19
N VAL A 247 2.16 -0.45 1.28
CA VAL A 247 2.56 -0.03 -0.07
C VAL A 247 3.35 1.27 -0.02
N LEU A 248 3.00 2.22 0.85
CA LEU A 248 3.79 3.43 1.08
C LEU A 248 5.22 3.07 1.52
N GLY A 249 5.37 2.05 2.37
CA GLY A 249 6.68 1.50 2.74
C GLY A 249 7.46 0.97 1.55
N ILE A 250 6.82 0.22 0.64
CA ILE A 250 7.45 -0.26 -0.61
C ILE A 250 7.89 0.90 -1.50
N ILE A 251 7.07 1.96 -1.63
CA ILE A 251 7.42 3.17 -2.39
C ILE A 251 8.65 3.85 -1.78
N GLY A 252 8.71 3.97 -0.44
CA GLY A 252 9.86 4.51 0.26
C GLY A 252 11.14 3.71 0.01
N VAL A 253 11.03 2.37 0.04
CA VAL A 253 12.14 1.46 -0.33
C VAL A 253 12.59 1.71 -1.77
N GLY A 254 11.65 1.83 -2.72
CA GLY A 254 11.96 2.13 -4.12
C GLY A 254 12.76 3.42 -4.29
N ALA A 255 12.43 4.46 -3.52
CA ALA A 255 13.16 5.72 -3.53
C ALA A 255 14.60 5.58 -2.99
N VAL A 256 14.80 4.78 -1.94
CA VAL A 256 16.14 4.48 -1.41
C VAL A 256 16.97 3.65 -2.40
N ILE A 257 16.31 2.73 -3.13
CA ILE A 257 16.97 1.97 -4.20
C ILE A 257 17.45 2.92 -5.31
N GLU A 258 16.63 3.90 -5.71
CA GLU A 258 17.03 4.91 -6.71
C GLU A 258 18.26 5.69 -6.24
N GLU A 259 18.25 6.20 -5.00
CA GLU A 259 19.38 6.94 -4.40
C GLU A 259 20.67 6.11 -4.39
N GLY A 260 20.61 4.88 -3.91
CA GLY A 260 21.79 4.02 -3.84
C GLY A 260 22.34 3.56 -5.20
N ILE A 261 21.51 3.54 -6.24
CA ILE A 261 21.97 3.31 -7.63
C ILE A 261 22.71 4.55 -8.15
N ILE A 262 22.26 5.75 -7.78
CA ILE A 262 22.92 6.99 -8.19
C ILE A 262 24.31 7.10 -7.58
N HIS A 263 24.47 6.70 -6.31
CA HIS A 263 25.73 6.78 -5.54
C HIS A 263 26.16 5.40 -4.96
N PRO A 264 26.48 4.41 -5.82
CA PRO A 264 26.68 3.02 -5.37
C PRO A 264 27.95 2.80 -4.53
N ASP A 265 28.94 3.70 -4.65
CA ASP A 265 30.22 3.63 -3.92
C ASP A 265 30.18 4.33 -2.56
N GLU A 266 29.10 5.07 -2.28
CA GLU A 266 28.97 5.88 -1.07
C GLU A 266 28.02 5.21 -0.04
N PRO A 267 28.17 5.49 1.26
CA PRO A 267 27.15 5.17 2.24
C PRO A 267 25.86 5.96 1.97
N LEU A 268 24.71 5.34 2.27
CA LEU A 268 23.43 6.06 2.20
C LEU A 268 23.41 7.23 3.20
N HIS A 269 22.91 8.38 2.76
CA HIS A 269 22.65 9.52 3.65
C HIS A 269 21.68 9.15 4.78
N ILE A 270 21.70 9.90 5.87
CA ILE A 270 20.87 9.61 7.05
C ILE A 270 19.37 9.58 6.71
N GLU A 271 18.93 10.46 5.84
CA GLU A 271 17.55 10.58 5.41
C GLU A 271 17.10 9.32 4.64
N ALA A 272 17.93 8.80 3.74
CA ALA A 272 17.66 7.56 3.01
C ALA A 272 17.67 6.35 3.95
N ARG A 273 18.57 6.29 4.93
CA ARG A 273 18.58 5.24 5.96
C ARG A 273 17.32 5.27 6.82
N ILE A 274 16.87 6.45 7.23
CA ILE A 274 15.59 6.61 7.94
C ILE A 274 14.43 6.19 7.02
N GLY A 275 14.45 6.58 5.76
CA GLY A 275 13.45 6.19 4.76
C GLY A 275 13.34 4.68 4.60
N LEU A 276 14.47 3.96 4.52
CA LEU A 276 14.51 2.50 4.45
C LEU A 276 13.95 1.86 5.74
N ALA A 277 14.41 2.34 6.91
CA ALA A 277 13.97 1.84 8.20
C ALA A 277 12.45 2.03 8.40
N VAL A 278 11.94 3.21 8.08
CA VAL A 278 10.50 3.52 8.13
C VAL A 278 9.72 2.69 7.10
N GLY A 279 10.24 2.54 5.88
CA GLY A 279 9.62 1.73 4.84
C GLY A 279 9.43 0.27 5.27
N ILE A 280 10.48 -0.35 5.84
CA ILE A 280 10.41 -1.71 6.39
C ILE A 280 9.41 -1.76 7.56
N ALA A 281 9.45 -0.78 8.46
CA ALA A 281 8.57 -0.73 9.62
C ALA A 281 7.08 -0.62 9.20
N LEU A 282 6.75 0.25 8.24
CA LEU A 282 5.40 0.39 7.71
C LEU A 282 4.91 -0.90 7.05
N PHE A 283 5.79 -1.57 6.28
CA PHE A 283 5.46 -2.82 5.61
C PHE A 283 5.18 -3.94 6.64
N VAL A 284 6.09 -4.19 7.56
CA VAL A 284 5.97 -5.28 8.55
C VAL A 284 4.85 -5.00 9.55
N ALA A 285 4.73 -3.76 10.06
CA ALA A 285 3.67 -3.40 11.00
C ALA A 285 2.29 -3.45 10.33
N GLY A 286 2.18 -2.94 9.10
CA GLY A 286 0.93 -3.00 8.32
C GLY A 286 0.41 -4.44 8.16
N MET A 287 1.29 -5.38 7.78
CA MET A 287 0.95 -6.80 7.72
C MET A 287 0.50 -7.37 9.07
N GLY A 288 1.29 -7.13 10.12
CA GLY A 288 1.00 -7.67 11.45
C GLY A 288 -0.32 -7.15 12.01
N ILE A 289 -0.59 -5.85 11.86
CA ILE A 289 -1.84 -5.24 12.32
C ILE A 289 -3.02 -5.72 11.45
N ALA A 290 -2.85 -5.92 10.14
CA ALA A 290 -3.88 -6.45 9.25
C ALA A 290 -4.31 -7.86 9.66
N ILE A 291 -3.35 -8.76 9.93
CA ILE A 291 -3.59 -10.11 10.43
C ILE A 291 -4.30 -10.06 11.79
N LYS A 292 -3.82 -9.22 12.71
CA LYS A 292 -4.46 -9.06 14.04
C LYS A 292 -5.89 -8.56 13.93
N ARG A 293 -6.15 -7.60 13.03
CA ARG A 293 -7.49 -7.06 12.80
C ARG A 293 -8.45 -8.11 12.20
N ALA A 294 -7.95 -9.06 11.43
CA ALA A 294 -8.71 -10.18 10.89
C ALA A 294 -8.92 -11.33 11.90
N GLY A 295 -8.43 -11.20 13.14
CA GLY A 295 -8.60 -12.21 14.19
C GLY A 295 -7.39 -13.10 14.44
N GLY A 296 -6.28 -12.88 13.71
CA GLY A 296 -5.04 -13.62 13.93
C GLY A 296 -4.25 -13.16 15.16
N ASP A 297 -3.14 -13.84 15.43
CA ASP A 297 -2.32 -13.55 16.59
C ASP A 297 -1.36 -12.39 16.35
N TRP A 298 -1.08 -11.68 17.45
CA TRP A 298 -0.10 -10.62 17.49
C TRP A 298 1.29 -11.19 17.82
N HIS A 299 2.19 -11.13 16.85
CA HIS A 299 3.55 -11.64 17.03
C HIS A 299 4.50 -10.48 17.36
N ILE A 300 4.77 -10.26 18.64
CA ILE A 300 5.64 -9.18 19.16
C ILE A 300 7.05 -9.24 18.58
N TYR A 301 7.57 -10.42 18.24
CA TYR A 301 8.90 -10.58 17.66
C TYR A 301 9.06 -9.82 16.33
N ARG A 302 7.99 -9.67 15.52
CA ARG A 302 8.03 -8.87 14.30
C ARG A 302 8.44 -7.42 14.60
N LEU A 303 7.86 -6.83 15.64
CA LEU A 303 8.19 -5.46 16.05
C LEU A 303 9.60 -5.37 16.63
N ILE A 304 10.02 -6.36 17.44
CA ILE A 304 11.34 -6.39 18.04
C ILE A 304 12.42 -6.49 16.96
N VAL A 305 12.32 -7.46 16.04
CA VAL A 305 13.27 -7.63 14.94
C VAL A 305 13.28 -6.39 14.04
N THR A 306 12.11 -5.87 13.68
CA THR A 306 12.01 -4.66 12.86
C THR A 306 12.66 -3.46 13.54
N ALA A 307 12.45 -3.27 14.84
CA ALA A 307 13.07 -2.19 15.60
C ALA A 307 14.60 -2.34 15.69
N MET A 308 15.10 -3.56 15.91
CA MET A 308 16.53 -3.84 15.92
C MET A 308 17.18 -3.54 14.57
N VAL A 309 16.56 -3.97 13.48
CA VAL A 309 17.03 -3.72 12.11
C VAL A 309 16.96 -2.23 11.78
N ALA A 310 15.88 -1.54 12.15
CA ALA A 310 15.74 -0.10 11.94
C ALA A 310 16.83 0.68 12.67
N VAL A 311 17.11 0.32 13.93
CA VAL A 311 18.22 0.90 14.71
C VAL A 311 19.57 0.62 14.03
N ALA A 312 19.83 -0.62 13.60
CA ALA A 312 21.05 -0.96 12.89
C ALA A 312 21.23 -0.14 11.61
N ILE A 313 20.19 -0.05 10.76
CA ILE A 313 20.19 0.73 9.51
C ILE A 313 20.48 2.21 9.78
N VAL A 314 19.88 2.80 10.81
CA VAL A 314 20.04 4.23 11.11
C VAL A 314 21.40 4.55 11.70
N PHE A 315 21.94 3.72 12.58
CA PHE A 315 23.16 4.04 13.35
C PHE A 315 24.45 3.46 12.79
N ILE A 316 24.41 2.40 11.98
CA ILE A 316 25.59 1.87 11.28
C ILE A 316 25.77 2.68 9.99
N ALA A 317 26.56 3.77 10.07
CA ALA A 317 26.63 4.80 9.03
C ALA A 317 27.70 4.55 7.95
N ASP A 318 28.86 4.01 8.36
CA ASP A 318 30.08 3.97 7.52
C ASP A 318 30.16 2.64 6.73
N VAL A 319 29.04 2.23 6.13
CA VAL A 319 28.97 1.03 5.30
C VAL A 319 28.38 1.37 3.93
N ASN A 320 28.82 0.64 2.92
CA ASN A 320 28.31 0.83 1.55
C ASN A 320 26.79 0.63 1.50
N ALA A 321 26.12 1.35 0.59
CA ALA A 321 24.67 1.31 0.42
C ALA A 321 24.10 -0.12 0.30
N TYR A 322 24.77 -1.03 -0.41
CA TYR A 322 24.30 -2.42 -0.53
C TYR A 322 24.29 -3.18 0.81
N VAL A 323 25.21 -2.89 1.73
CA VAL A 323 25.23 -3.51 3.07
C VAL A 323 24.00 -3.06 3.86
N THR A 324 23.65 -1.79 3.80
CA THR A 324 22.46 -1.24 4.46
C THR A 324 21.18 -1.92 3.97
N VAL A 325 21.03 -2.14 2.66
CA VAL A 325 19.90 -2.88 2.08
C VAL A 325 19.89 -4.34 2.53
N LEU A 326 21.07 -5.01 2.59
CA LEU A 326 21.19 -6.37 3.09
C LEU A 326 20.85 -6.52 4.57
N MET A 327 21.08 -5.49 5.41
CA MET A 327 20.59 -5.48 6.80
C MET A 327 19.05 -5.57 6.85
N GLY A 328 18.36 -4.82 5.98
CA GLY A 328 16.92 -4.90 5.84
C GLY A 328 16.45 -6.29 5.42
N LEU A 329 17.10 -6.87 4.41
CA LEU A 329 16.82 -8.24 3.96
C LEU A 329 17.02 -9.26 5.08
N ALA A 330 18.12 -9.16 5.85
CA ALA A 330 18.38 -10.05 6.96
C ALA A 330 17.25 -10.01 8.00
N GLY A 331 16.71 -8.83 8.30
CA GLY A 331 15.53 -8.69 9.16
C GLY A 331 14.31 -9.42 8.63
N LEU A 332 13.99 -9.28 7.34
CA LEU A 332 12.88 -10.00 6.72
C LEU A 332 13.07 -11.52 6.76
N ILE A 333 14.30 -12.01 6.51
CA ILE A 333 14.64 -13.44 6.58
C ILE A 333 14.45 -13.95 8.02
N VAL A 334 14.92 -13.22 9.04
CA VAL A 334 14.73 -13.61 10.44
C VAL A 334 13.27 -13.72 10.80
N ILE A 335 12.45 -12.72 10.45
CA ILE A 335 11.00 -12.74 10.68
C ILE A 335 10.37 -13.95 9.99
N GLY A 336 10.65 -14.15 8.70
CA GLY A 336 10.09 -15.26 7.92
C GLY A 336 10.50 -16.64 8.46
N THR A 337 11.75 -16.79 8.93
CA THR A 337 12.23 -18.05 9.51
C THR A 337 11.50 -18.36 10.82
N ILE A 338 11.32 -17.38 11.70
CA ILE A 338 10.59 -17.58 12.96
C ILE A 338 9.13 -17.98 12.67
N GLU A 339 8.49 -17.38 11.67
CA GLU A 339 7.12 -17.72 11.29
C GLU A 339 6.97 -19.13 10.75
N GLN A 340 7.87 -19.55 9.87
CA GLN A 340 7.86 -20.91 9.32
C GLN A 340 8.10 -21.97 10.40
N LEU A 341 9.03 -21.73 11.34
CA LEU A 341 9.27 -22.64 12.45
C LEU A 341 8.06 -22.73 13.39
N GLY A 342 7.35 -21.62 13.62
CA GLY A 342 6.13 -21.61 14.41
C GLY A 342 5.01 -22.43 13.78
N GLN A 343 4.77 -22.26 12.48
CA GLN A 343 3.75 -23.02 11.74
C GLN A 343 4.04 -24.54 11.73
N SER A 344 5.29 -24.93 11.49
CA SER A 344 5.70 -26.34 11.51
C SER A 344 5.50 -27.00 12.88
N SER A 345 5.62 -26.25 13.97
CA SER A 345 5.36 -26.74 15.33
C SER A 345 3.87 -26.95 15.59
N GLU A 346 3.02 -26.03 15.15
CA GLU A 346 1.56 -26.12 15.29
C GLU A 346 0.97 -27.30 14.49
N GLU A 347 1.49 -27.54 13.27
CA GLU A 347 1.10 -28.68 12.43
C GLU A 347 1.50 -30.02 13.09
N ALA A 348 2.72 -30.11 13.64
CA ALA A 348 3.20 -31.31 14.31
C ALA A 348 2.39 -31.65 15.58
N ASP A 349 2.01 -30.64 16.36
CA ASP A 349 1.16 -30.83 17.56
C ASP A 349 -0.27 -31.25 17.17
N SER A 350 -0.84 -30.67 16.11
CA SER A 350 -2.16 -31.04 15.58
C SER A 350 -2.21 -32.48 15.09
N ASP A 351 -1.17 -32.95 14.40
CA ASP A 351 -1.06 -34.33 13.92
C ASP A 351 -0.89 -35.32 15.09
N ALA A 352 -0.14 -34.95 16.13
CA ALA A 352 0.04 -35.74 17.32
C ALA A 352 -1.29 -35.92 18.11
N ASP A 353 -2.07 -34.84 18.23
CA ASP A 353 -3.39 -34.90 18.89
C ASP A 353 -4.39 -35.73 18.08
N THR A 354 -4.36 -35.66 16.76
CA THR A 354 -5.24 -36.46 15.89
C THR A 354 -4.94 -37.97 16.00
N VAL A 355 -3.67 -38.33 16.12
CA VAL A 355 -3.23 -39.73 16.32
C VAL A 355 -3.61 -40.23 17.72
N ALA A 356 -3.52 -39.36 18.74
CA ALA A 356 -3.89 -39.72 20.13
C ALA A 356 -5.40 -39.91 20.32
N LEU A 357 -6.25 -39.20 19.59
CA LEU A 357 -7.71 -39.31 19.63
C LEU A 357 -8.25 -40.49 18.78
N GLY A 358 -7.45 -41.04 17.86
CA GLY A 358 -7.81 -42.17 17.01
C GLY A 358 -7.40 -43.57 17.54
N SER A 359 -6.73 -43.59 18.72
CA SER A 359 -6.30 -44.82 19.41
C SER A 359 -7.15 -45.08 20.64
#